data_f3e4110ffd39ed8faf948686d456fae5
#
_entry.id   f3e4110ffd39ed8faf948686d456fae5
#
_cell.length_a   1.000
_cell.length_b   1.000
_cell.length_c   1.000
_cell.angle_alpha   90.00
_cell.angle_beta   90.00
_cell.angle_gamma   90.00
#
_symmetry.space_group_name_H-M   'P 1'
#
loop_
_entity.id
_entity.type
_entity.pdbx_description
1 polymer ?
#
loop_
_entity_poly.entity_id
_entity_poly.type
_entity_poly.pdbx_seq_one_letter_code
_entity_poly.pdbx_strand_id
1 'polypeptide(L)'
;MKISTNQMFTNSSNQIVTTQSKIADMQAQLSTGTKLVKPSDEPQLAAVVLRLETAIAQHDSFQRNLNLVDERLAVEESIVSSVDNTLIRVRELALQGASDTVSESDRKFIAVEVQGLRDALFGLANAQDKENRYLFAGSQAGSPAFQSDDFGQVSYAGDYATLQVDITKNRAVDLNRPG
;
A
#
# COMPACT_ATOMS: atom_id res chain seq x y z
N MET A 1 -17.40 -70.39 -31.42
CA MET A 1 -18.20 -69.65 -30.39
C MET A 1 -17.46 -69.27 -29.08
N LYS A 2 -16.36 -69.95 -28.71
CA LYS A 2 -15.58 -69.58 -27.51
C LYS A 2 -14.88 -68.17 -27.53
N ILE A 3 -14.48 -67.74 -28.73
CA ILE A 3 -13.78 -66.44 -28.91
C ILE A 3 -14.73 -65.25 -28.63
N SER A 4 -15.98 -65.32 -28.99
CA SER A 4 -17.01 -64.28 -28.81
C SER A 4 -17.34 -64.06 -27.35
N THR A 5 -17.41 -65.10 -26.51
CA THR A 5 -17.73 -65.01 -25.08
C THR A 5 -16.57 -64.37 -24.30
N ASN A 6 -15.34 -64.72 -24.62
CA ASN A 6 -14.14 -64.13 -23.98
C ASN A 6 -14.00 -62.67 -24.33
N GLN A 7 -14.29 -62.30 -25.58
CA GLN A 7 -14.26 -60.91 -26.04
C GLN A 7 -15.36 -60.05 -25.36
N MET A 8 -16.56 -60.67 -25.20
CA MET A 8 -17.66 -59.99 -24.47
C MET A 8 -17.35 -59.79 -23.01
N PHE A 9 -16.72 -60.75 -22.33
CA PHE A 9 -16.26 -60.63 -20.95
C PHE A 9 -15.17 -59.57 -20.80
N THR A 10 -14.17 -59.53 -21.69
CA THR A 10 -13.11 -58.53 -21.68
C THR A 10 -13.67 -57.12 -21.92
N ASN A 11 -14.61 -56.98 -22.86
CA ASN A 11 -15.27 -55.69 -23.12
C ASN A 11 -16.08 -55.21 -21.90
N SER A 12 -16.84 -56.10 -21.24
CA SER A 12 -17.58 -55.77 -20.03
C SER A 12 -16.67 -55.41 -18.87
N SER A 13 -15.55 -56.11 -18.69
CA SER A 13 -14.55 -55.81 -17.67
C SER A 13 -13.93 -54.44 -17.92
N ASN A 14 -13.54 -54.14 -19.13
CA ASN A 14 -12.98 -52.82 -19.52
C ASN A 14 -14.00 -51.68 -19.31
N GLN A 15 -15.28 -51.93 -19.60
CA GLN A 15 -16.34 -50.93 -19.37
C GLN A 15 -16.58 -50.66 -17.89
N ILE A 16 -16.50 -51.70 -17.04
CA ILE A 16 -16.58 -51.57 -15.58
C ILE A 16 -15.42 -50.71 -15.05
N VAL A 17 -14.17 -51.01 -15.45
CA VAL A 17 -12.97 -50.26 -15.05
C VAL A 17 -13.09 -48.79 -15.48
N THR A 18 -13.52 -48.56 -16.73
CA THR A 18 -13.73 -47.18 -17.23
C THR A 18 -14.80 -46.41 -16.43
N THR A 19 -15.89 -47.09 -16.08
CA THR A 19 -16.97 -46.51 -15.29
C THR A 19 -16.52 -46.19 -13.85
N GLN A 20 -15.76 -47.12 -13.24
CA GLN A 20 -15.17 -46.89 -11.92
C GLN A 20 -14.21 -45.67 -11.91
N SER A 21 -13.36 -45.54 -12.93
CA SER A 21 -12.49 -44.37 -13.07
C SER A 21 -13.29 -43.07 -13.17
N LYS A 22 -14.34 -43.04 -13.99
CA LYS A 22 -15.23 -41.87 -14.10
C LYS A 22 -15.93 -41.51 -12.78
N ILE A 23 -16.36 -42.51 -12.02
CA ILE A 23 -16.96 -42.27 -10.70
C ILE A 23 -15.93 -41.68 -9.73
N ALA A 24 -14.70 -42.21 -9.73
CA ALA A 24 -13.63 -41.65 -8.89
C ALA A 24 -13.29 -40.20 -9.25
N ASP A 25 -13.22 -39.87 -10.54
CA ASP A 25 -12.99 -38.51 -11.03
C ASP A 25 -14.13 -37.56 -10.63
N MET A 26 -15.40 -38.03 -10.77
CA MET A 26 -16.56 -37.23 -10.34
C MET A 26 -16.59 -37.00 -8.81
N GLN A 27 -16.20 -38.01 -8.03
CA GLN A 27 -16.08 -37.89 -6.58
C GLN A 27 -14.97 -36.90 -6.19
N ALA A 28 -13.85 -36.93 -6.90
CA ALA A 28 -12.78 -35.95 -6.69
C ALA A 28 -13.23 -34.53 -7.02
N GLN A 29 -13.92 -34.32 -8.14
CA GLN A 29 -14.52 -33.03 -8.51
C GLN A 29 -15.53 -32.52 -7.49
N LEU A 30 -16.37 -33.40 -6.98
CA LEU A 30 -17.37 -33.06 -5.96
C LEU A 30 -16.71 -32.69 -4.62
N SER A 31 -15.67 -33.44 -4.23
CA SER A 31 -14.93 -33.20 -2.99
C SER A 31 -14.14 -31.88 -3.03
N THR A 32 -13.56 -31.53 -4.18
CA THR A 32 -12.77 -30.27 -4.36
C THR A 32 -13.64 -29.08 -4.73
N GLY A 33 -14.89 -29.30 -5.16
CA GLY A 33 -15.76 -28.25 -5.69
C GLY A 33 -15.28 -27.65 -7.01
N THR A 34 -14.26 -28.24 -7.64
CA THR A 34 -13.66 -27.76 -8.89
C THR A 34 -13.84 -28.77 -10.02
N LYS A 35 -14.19 -28.28 -11.21
CA LYS A 35 -14.31 -29.13 -12.40
C LYS A 35 -12.95 -29.69 -12.85
N LEU A 36 -11.89 -28.92 -12.68
CA LEU A 36 -10.54 -29.30 -13.07
C LEU A 36 -9.79 -29.79 -11.83
N VAL A 37 -9.61 -31.10 -11.70
CA VAL A 37 -8.86 -31.73 -10.59
C VAL A 37 -7.40 -31.92 -10.95
N LYS A 38 -7.13 -32.30 -12.19
CA LYS A 38 -5.77 -32.53 -12.71
C LYS A 38 -5.54 -31.70 -13.98
N PRO A 39 -4.45 -30.91 -14.04
CA PRO A 39 -4.11 -30.14 -15.24
C PRO A 39 -3.95 -30.98 -16.52
N SER A 40 -3.63 -32.27 -16.37
CA SER A 40 -3.49 -33.22 -17.48
C SER A 40 -4.79 -33.56 -18.17
N ASP A 41 -5.94 -33.43 -17.50
CA ASP A 41 -7.24 -33.86 -18.02
C ASP A 41 -7.77 -32.89 -19.09
N GLU A 42 -7.58 -31.58 -18.85
CA GLU A 42 -7.93 -30.52 -19.82
C GLU A 42 -6.81 -29.44 -19.86
N PRO A 43 -5.71 -29.67 -20.56
CA PRO A 43 -4.53 -28.78 -20.52
C PRO A 43 -4.81 -27.38 -21.05
N GLN A 44 -5.76 -27.23 -22.00
CA GLN A 44 -6.16 -25.89 -22.49
C GLN A 44 -6.92 -25.10 -21.42
N LEU A 45 -7.81 -25.73 -20.69
CA LEU A 45 -8.55 -25.12 -19.60
C LEU A 45 -7.63 -24.81 -18.43
N ALA A 46 -6.70 -25.72 -18.09
CA ALA A 46 -5.68 -25.50 -17.07
C ALA A 46 -4.83 -24.26 -17.37
N ALA A 47 -4.42 -24.06 -18.62
CA ALA A 47 -3.66 -22.89 -19.03
C ALA A 47 -4.48 -21.58 -18.89
N VAL A 48 -5.78 -21.64 -19.15
CA VAL A 48 -6.68 -20.47 -18.94
C VAL A 48 -6.84 -20.16 -17.46
N VAL A 49 -7.08 -21.20 -16.63
CA VAL A 49 -7.22 -21.04 -15.16
C VAL A 49 -5.95 -20.42 -14.58
N LEU A 50 -4.76 -20.95 -14.91
CA LEU A 50 -3.49 -20.41 -14.43
C LEU A 50 -3.29 -18.93 -14.83
N ARG A 51 -3.69 -18.56 -16.05
CA ARG A 51 -3.62 -17.16 -16.52
C ARG A 51 -4.56 -16.26 -15.73
N LEU A 52 -5.78 -16.74 -15.44
CA LEU A 52 -6.75 -15.99 -14.63
C LEU A 52 -6.29 -15.87 -13.18
N GLU A 53 -5.76 -16.93 -12.58
CA GLU A 53 -5.18 -16.88 -11.22
C GLU A 53 -4.02 -15.87 -11.13
N THR A 54 -3.14 -15.88 -12.13
CA THR A 54 -2.05 -14.89 -12.21
C THR A 54 -2.59 -13.47 -12.33
N ALA A 55 -3.63 -13.26 -13.14
CA ALA A 55 -4.26 -11.94 -13.28
C ALA A 55 -4.93 -11.49 -11.98
N ILE A 56 -5.64 -12.38 -11.28
CA ILE A 56 -6.25 -12.09 -9.98
C ILE A 56 -5.17 -11.71 -8.96
N ALA A 57 -4.10 -12.51 -8.83
CA ALA A 57 -3.01 -12.23 -7.91
C ALA A 57 -2.34 -10.87 -8.20
N GLN A 58 -2.23 -10.49 -9.48
CA GLN A 58 -1.72 -9.18 -9.87
C GLN A 58 -2.68 -8.06 -9.50
N HIS A 59 -3.99 -8.24 -9.72
CA HIS A 59 -5.00 -7.26 -9.28
C HIS A 59 -5.03 -7.10 -7.76
N ASP A 60 -4.90 -8.18 -7.01
CA ASP A 60 -4.82 -8.13 -5.54
C ASP A 60 -3.56 -7.37 -5.08
N SER A 61 -2.46 -7.50 -5.80
CA SER A 61 -1.25 -6.72 -5.52
C SER A 61 -1.49 -5.22 -5.78
N PHE A 62 -2.09 -4.86 -6.91
CA PHE A 62 -2.43 -3.48 -7.21
C PHE A 62 -3.42 -2.88 -6.19
N GLN A 63 -4.39 -3.67 -5.75
CA GLN A 63 -5.34 -3.22 -4.72
C GLN A 63 -4.63 -2.93 -3.38
N ARG A 64 -3.71 -3.79 -2.95
CA ARG A 64 -2.89 -3.53 -1.75
C ARG A 64 -2.04 -2.27 -1.90
N ASN A 65 -1.45 -2.07 -3.08
CA ASN A 65 -0.64 -0.90 -3.38
C ASN A 65 -1.48 0.39 -3.34
N LEU A 66 -2.68 0.36 -3.92
CA LEU A 66 -3.62 1.49 -3.87
C LEU A 66 -4.00 1.84 -2.43
N ASN A 67 -4.33 0.85 -1.61
CA ASN A 67 -4.67 1.08 -0.21
C ASN A 67 -3.49 1.70 0.56
N LEU A 68 -2.26 1.24 0.29
CA LEU A 68 -1.05 1.81 0.88
C LEU A 68 -0.85 3.28 0.49
N VAL A 69 -1.07 3.61 -0.79
CA VAL A 69 -0.97 4.99 -1.29
C VAL A 69 -2.04 5.87 -0.66
N ASP A 70 -3.29 5.40 -0.62
CA ASP A 70 -4.41 6.15 -0.03
C ASP A 70 -4.19 6.44 1.45
N GLU A 71 -3.76 5.44 2.24
CA GLU A 71 -3.46 5.63 3.66
C GLU A 71 -2.35 6.66 3.86
N ARG A 72 -1.30 6.60 3.05
CA ARG A 72 -0.18 7.53 3.15
C ARG A 72 -0.58 8.95 2.77
N LEU A 73 -1.28 9.12 1.66
CA LEU A 73 -1.75 10.42 1.20
C LEU A 73 -2.72 11.07 2.22
N ALA A 74 -3.59 10.28 2.85
CA ALA A 74 -4.49 10.77 3.88
C ALA A 74 -3.73 11.31 5.11
N VAL A 75 -2.63 10.66 5.51
CA VAL A 75 -1.76 11.12 6.59
C VAL A 75 -1.03 12.41 6.17
N GLU A 76 -0.46 12.44 4.96
CA GLU A 76 0.22 13.64 4.43
C GLU A 76 -0.73 14.84 4.34
N GLU A 77 -1.96 14.64 3.85
CA GLU A 77 -2.99 15.69 3.78
C GLU A 77 -3.32 16.24 5.18
N SER A 78 -3.48 15.36 6.17
CA SER A 78 -3.73 15.77 7.56
C SER A 78 -2.58 16.62 8.13
N ILE A 79 -1.34 16.22 7.83
CA ILE A 79 -0.14 16.97 8.28
C ILE A 79 -0.08 18.34 7.61
N VAL A 80 -0.25 18.39 6.29
CA VAL A 80 -0.23 19.64 5.51
C VAL A 80 -1.34 20.59 5.99
N SER A 81 -2.54 20.07 6.27
CA SER A 81 -3.62 20.87 6.85
C SER A 81 -3.25 21.43 8.22
N SER A 82 -2.56 20.65 9.05
CA SER A 82 -2.06 21.11 10.37
C SER A 82 -0.97 22.17 10.23
N VAL A 83 -0.08 22.03 9.25
CA VAL A 83 0.94 23.04 8.92
C VAL A 83 0.28 24.34 8.49
N ASP A 84 -0.72 24.29 7.59
CA ASP A 84 -1.44 25.47 7.11
C ASP A 84 -2.12 26.21 8.26
N ASN A 85 -2.85 25.51 9.14
CA ASN A 85 -3.47 26.10 10.33
C ASN A 85 -2.45 26.75 11.25
N THR A 86 -1.29 26.11 11.45
CA THR A 86 -0.21 26.65 12.29
C THR A 86 0.38 27.92 11.67
N LEU A 87 0.60 27.94 10.36
CA LEU A 87 1.10 29.13 9.65
C LEU A 87 0.10 30.29 9.66
N ILE A 88 -1.20 30.01 9.56
CA ILE A 88 -2.25 31.03 9.72
C ILE A 88 -2.14 31.66 11.13
N ARG A 89 -1.98 30.84 12.16
CA ARG A 89 -1.84 31.32 13.53
C ARG A 89 -0.57 32.15 13.74
N VAL A 90 0.56 31.72 13.17
CA VAL A 90 1.81 32.50 13.20
C VAL A 90 1.62 33.87 12.54
N ARG A 91 0.91 33.91 11.38
CA ARG A 91 0.60 35.15 10.69
C ARG A 91 -0.27 36.10 11.54
N GLU A 92 -1.30 35.58 12.20
CA GLU A 92 -2.15 36.36 13.11
C GLU A 92 -1.33 36.97 14.26
N LEU A 93 -0.49 36.16 14.90
CA LEU A 93 0.38 36.62 15.98
C LEU A 93 1.42 37.66 15.51
N ALA A 94 1.96 37.47 14.30
CA ALA A 94 2.88 38.44 13.71
C ALA A 94 2.19 39.79 13.46
N LEU A 95 0.97 39.79 12.94
CA LEU A 95 0.17 41.01 12.74
C LEU A 95 -0.18 41.67 14.07
N GLN A 96 -0.55 40.88 15.09
CA GLN A 96 -0.82 41.37 16.44
C GLN A 96 0.43 41.99 17.06
N GLY A 97 1.57 41.31 17.00
CA GLY A 97 2.84 41.80 17.56
C GLY A 97 3.41 43.02 16.83
N ALA A 98 3.05 43.25 15.57
CA ALA A 98 3.43 44.42 14.79
C ALA A 98 2.60 45.69 15.13
N SER A 99 1.50 45.52 15.89
CA SER A 99 0.66 46.67 16.29
C SER A 99 1.35 47.55 17.33
N ASP A 100 1.32 48.85 17.13
CA ASP A 100 1.90 49.85 18.08
C ASP A 100 1.16 49.89 19.42
N THR A 101 -0.06 49.34 19.50
CA THR A 101 -0.88 49.30 20.70
C THR A 101 -0.50 48.19 21.69
N VAL A 102 0.32 47.22 21.25
CA VAL A 102 0.73 46.07 22.05
C VAL A 102 1.90 46.44 22.96
N SER A 103 1.79 46.14 24.26
CA SER A 103 2.83 46.38 25.23
C SER A 103 4.07 45.49 25.02
N GLU A 104 5.22 45.88 25.56
CA GLU A 104 6.43 45.08 25.49
C GLU A 104 6.26 43.70 26.17
N SER A 105 5.51 43.64 27.27
CA SER A 105 5.20 42.40 27.98
C SER A 105 4.34 41.48 27.13
N ASP A 106 3.34 42.00 26.42
CA ASP A 106 2.47 41.20 25.56
C ASP A 106 3.21 40.69 24.33
N ARG A 107 4.13 41.49 23.76
CA ARG A 107 5.03 41.05 22.70
C ARG A 107 5.90 39.86 23.12
N LYS A 108 6.37 39.81 24.37
CA LYS A 108 7.11 38.69 24.93
C LYS A 108 6.23 37.42 25.01
N PHE A 109 4.95 37.55 25.39
CA PHE A 109 4.02 36.39 25.35
C PHE A 109 3.77 35.89 23.92
N ILE A 110 3.54 36.82 22.97
CA ILE A 110 3.41 36.49 21.56
C ILE A 110 4.66 35.76 21.07
N ALA A 111 5.87 36.19 21.41
CA ALA A 111 7.11 35.55 21.02
C ALA A 111 7.22 34.12 21.55
N VAL A 112 6.79 33.86 22.80
CA VAL A 112 6.76 32.50 23.37
C VAL A 112 5.77 31.59 22.61
N GLU A 113 4.58 32.14 22.29
CA GLU A 113 3.58 31.37 21.49
C GLU A 113 4.12 31.05 20.09
N VAL A 114 4.73 32.01 19.40
CA VAL A 114 5.36 31.80 18.08
C VAL A 114 6.46 30.74 18.14
N GLN A 115 7.25 30.74 19.21
CA GLN A 115 8.28 29.73 19.41
C GLN A 115 7.67 28.32 19.59
N GLY A 116 6.60 28.19 20.36
CA GLY A 116 5.86 26.94 20.49
C GLY A 116 5.28 26.44 19.16
N LEU A 117 4.74 27.35 18.33
CA LEU A 117 4.24 27.04 17.00
C LEU A 117 5.37 26.60 16.04
N ARG A 118 6.56 27.22 16.14
CA ARG A 118 7.76 26.79 15.39
C ARG A 118 8.15 25.36 15.75
N ASP A 119 8.17 25.03 17.03
CA ASP A 119 8.52 23.69 17.49
C ASP A 119 7.46 22.66 17.06
N ALA A 120 6.18 23.04 17.03
CA ALA A 120 5.12 22.23 16.49
C ALA A 120 5.30 21.98 14.98
N LEU A 121 5.65 23.02 14.19
CA LEU A 121 5.96 22.88 12.76
C LEU A 121 7.14 21.95 12.52
N PHE A 122 8.20 22.06 13.32
CA PHE A 122 9.35 21.18 13.24
C PHE A 122 8.97 19.72 13.52
N GLY A 123 8.08 19.48 14.48
CA GLY A 123 7.51 18.16 14.74
C GLY A 123 6.69 17.62 13.57
N LEU A 124 5.84 18.45 12.95
CA LEU A 124 5.05 18.08 11.76
C LEU A 124 5.94 17.79 10.54
N ALA A 125 7.00 18.57 10.35
CA ALA A 125 7.98 18.36 9.28
C ALA A 125 8.75 17.03 9.44
N ASN A 126 8.89 16.52 10.67
CA ASN A 126 9.47 15.23 11.01
C ASN A 126 8.42 14.16 11.38
N ALA A 127 7.22 14.28 10.81
CA ALA A 127 6.17 13.30 11.06
C ALA A 127 6.54 11.92 10.51
N GLN A 128 6.10 10.88 11.22
CA GLN A 128 6.39 9.47 10.91
C GLN A 128 5.10 8.72 10.58
N ASP A 129 5.23 7.67 9.77
CA ASP A 129 4.17 6.70 9.52
C ASP A 129 4.04 5.68 10.68
N LYS A 130 3.11 4.73 10.54
CA LYS A 130 2.88 3.66 11.54
C LYS A 130 4.08 2.73 11.75
N GLU A 131 5.00 2.69 10.78
CA GLU A 131 6.24 1.91 10.81
C GLU A 131 7.44 2.73 11.31
N ASN A 132 7.21 3.93 11.91
CA ASN A 132 8.24 4.87 12.37
C ASN A 132 9.17 5.37 11.25
N ARG A 133 8.69 5.48 10.03
CA ARG A 133 9.44 6.03 8.91
C ARG A 133 9.05 7.48 8.67
N TYR A 134 10.03 8.34 8.48
CA TYR A 134 9.80 9.77 8.21
C TYR A 134 9.15 9.97 6.85
N LEU A 135 8.06 10.73 6.82
CA LEU A 135 7.23 10.91 5.62
C LEU A 135 7.93 11.78 4.56
N PHE A 136 8.68 12.77 4.99
CA PHE A 136 9.26 13.81 4.12
C PHE A 136 10.77 13.65 3.89
N ALA A 137 11.38 12.54 4.32
CA ALA A 137 12.83 12.31 4.19
C ALA A 137 13.27 11.72 2.83
N GLY A 138 12.35 11.62 1.85
CA GLY A 138 12.66 11.00 0.57
C GLY A 138 12.87 9.49 0.69
N SER A 139 13.97 8.96 0.17
CA SER A 139 14.33 7.54 0.31
C SER A 139 14.98 7.21 1.66
N GLN A 140 15.43 8.23 2.41
CA GLN A 140 16.10 8.08 3.71
C GLN A 140 15.10 8.06 4.89
N ALA A 141 14.00 7.35 4.74
CA ALA A 141 12.89 7.32 5.70
C ALA A 141 13.27 6.86 7.12
N GLY A 142 14.46 6.32 7.35
CA GLY A 142 14.99 5.95 8.67
C GLY A 142 15.63 7.09 9.47
N SER A 143 15.81 8.28 8.86
CA SER A 143 16.43 9.45 9.49
C SER A 143 15.49 10.65 9.43
N PRO A 144 15.56 11.60 10.39
CA PRO A 144 14.75 12.81 10.36
C PRO A 144 14.92 13.59 9.07
N ALA A 145 13.79 14.04 8.49
CA ALA A 145 13.79 14.84 7.26
C ALA A 145 14.43 16.23 7.49
N PHE A 146 14.20 16.81 8.67
CA PHE A 146 14.69 18.13 9.04
C PHE A 146 15.50 18.03 10.34
N GLN A 147 16.63 18.71 10.38
CA GLN A 147 17.50 18.79 11.57
C GLN A 147 17.71 20.24 11.98
N SER A 148 17.79 20.48 13.29
CA SER A 148 18.10 21.79 13.84
C SER A 148 19.54 21.78 14.37
N ASP A 149 20.31 22.81 14.06
CA ASP A 149 21.62 23.02 14.64
C ASP A 149 21.55 23.69 16.03
N ASP A 150 22.69 23.86 16.68
CA ASP A 150 22.79 24.49 18.03
C ASP A 150 22.35 25.95 18.03
N PHE A 151 22.28 26.60 16.86
CA PHE A 151 21.81 27.98 16.70
C PHE A 151 20.31 28.06 16.38
N GLY A 152 19.62 26.92 16.29
CA GLY A 152 18.21 26.80 15.94
C GLY A 152 17.89 26.98 14.47
N GLN A 153 18.90 26.92 13.59
CA GLN A 153 18.69 26.92 12.15
C GLN A 153 18.26 25.51 11.72
N VAL A 154 17.17 25.43 10.98
CA VAL A 154 16.63 24.16 10.47
C VAL A 154 17.15 23.95 9.06
N SER A 155 17.66 22.74 8.78
CA SER A 155 18.11 22.30 7.47
C SER A 155 17.42 21.00 7.07
N TYR A 156 17.18 20.83 5.76
CA TYR A 156 16.67 19.59 5.21
C TYR A 156 17.82 18.57 5.10
N ALA A 157 17.66 17.41 5.73
CA ALA A 157 18.64 16.34 5.78
C ALA A 157 18.20 15.08 4.99
N GLY A 158 17.02 15.11 4.37
CA GLY A 158 16.54 14.04 3.50
C GLY A 158 17.13 14.11 2.10
N ASP A 159 16.62 13.26 1.20
CA ASP A 159 16.93 13.30 -0.22
C ASP A 159 15.68 13.61 -1.07
N TYR A 160 15.90 13.84 -2.37
CA TYR A 160 14.80 14.13 -3.31
C TYR A 160 14.38 12.90 -4.11
N ALA A 161 14.76 11.70 -3.67
CA ALA A 161 14.38 10.48 -4.35
C ALA A 161 12.91 10.12 -4.08
N THR A 162 12.18 9.77 -5.15
CA THR A 162 10.80 9.31 -5.07
C THR A 162 10.76 7.78 -5.17
N LEU A 163 9.97 7.16 -4.30
CA LEU A 163 9.65 5.74 -4.33
C LEU A 163 8.36 5.57 -5.13
N GLN A 164 8.40 4.74 -6.16
CA GLN A 164 7.25 4.49 -7.01
C GLN A 164 6.63 3.13 -6.71
N VAL A 165 5.31 3.09 -6.72
CA VAL A 165 4.52 1.88 -6.52
C VAL A 165 3.57 1.69 -7.70
N ASP A 166 3.61 0.50 -8.29
CA ASP A 166 2.73 0.15 -9.40
C ASP A 166 1.29 -0.05 -8.89
N ILE A 167 0.36 0.75 -9.43
CA ILE A 167 -1.08 0.67 -9.16
C ILE A 167 -1.85 0.02 -10.30
N THR A 168 -1.24 -0.09 -11.47
CA THR A 168 -1.70 -0.90 -12.61
C THR A 168 -0.48 -1.37 -13.39
N LYS A 169 -0.70 -2.25 -14.37
CA LYS A 169 0.37 -2.79 -15.24
C LYS A 169 1.21 -1.69 -15.92
N ASN A 170 0.63 -0.52 -16.18
CA ASN A 170 1.26 0.57 -16.94
C ASN A 170 1.24 1.91 -16.19
N ARG A 171 0.94 1.91 -14.91
CA ARG A 171 0.88 3.14 -14.12
C ARG A 171 1.44 2.92 -12.73
N ALA A 172 2.45 3.71 -12.43
CA ALA A 172 3.01 3.86 -11.10
C ALA A 172 2.63 5.23 -10.50
N VAL A 173 2.63 5.32 -9.19
CA VAL A 173 2.40 6.55 -8.42
C VAL A 173 3.53 6.70 -7.41
N ASP A 174 3.97 7.93 -7.18
CA ASP A 174 4.96 8.24 -6.17
C ASP A 174 4.37 8.01 -4.78
N LEU A 175 5.05 7.22 -3.97
CA LEU A 175 4.64 6.86 -2.62
C LEU A 175 5.08 7.91 -1.60
N ASN A 176 6.15 8.66 -1.88
CA ASN A 176 6.71 9.65 -0.97
C ASN A 176 6.88 10.99 -1.68
N ARG A 177 6.87 12.05 -0.88
CA ARG A 177 7.23 13.41 -1.31
C ARG A 177 8.41 13.88 -0.47
N PRO A 178 9.49 14.38 -1.09
CA PRO A 178 10.55 15.04 -0.36
C PRO A 178 10.05 16.34 0.26
N GLY A 179 10.60 16.74 1.37
CA GLY A 179 10.26 17.96 2.09
C GLY A 179 10.79 19.23 1.47
#